data_4b53de68d002877a376c88f0cafc7e4b
#
_entry.id   4b53de68d002877a376c88f0cafc7e4b
#
_cell.length_a   1.000
_cell.length_b   1.000
_cell.length_c   1.000
_cell.angle_alpha   90.00
_cell.angle_beta   90.00
_cell.angle_gamma   90.00
#
_symmetry.space_group_name_H-M   'P 1'
#
loop_
_entity.id
_entity.type
_entity.pdbx_description
1 polymer ?
#
loop_
_entity_poly.entity_id
_entity_poly.type
_entity_poly.pdbx_seq_one_letter_code
_entity_poly.pdbx_strand_id
1 'polypeptide(L)'
;MVLQAVATQAIPLRKYLHEGWEFRQVRGVNWYPATVPGGVHTDLMDNQLIDDPFFRLNERGMQWIDKEDWIYRTLFDVDPAMMSKKNIILDFEGLDTYADVTLNGKKILTADNMFREWRVDVKELLKSQGNQLQIYFHSPIKIAMPKWEAVPFQYRSSNDQSENGGLFDRKVGVFVRKAGYHFGWDWGPRLVTSGIWRSVVLEAWEDARITDVFYEQQEVTSRAATVHATVEIYADKDMQVVVAIDNCTDNYQLDQKAVTVQKGVNKVPLSFTIKQPKLWWTNGLGEAFLYSFSVVINADGHEIDRLDRKIGLRSLKVVTKPDEQGESFYFELNGQPIFAKGANYIPCDNFLTRVTDSIYDKTIQDAVKANMNMLRVWGGGIYENDIFYDLCDKYGILVWQDFMFACSVYPSEGELLENIRQEAIDNVRRLRNHSCIALWCGNNECWMLGSTGIGNALMTSKIRNGLKLFGINLRSCIL
;
A
#
# COMPACT_ATOMS: atom_id res chain seq x y z
N MET A 1 5.64 14.19 50.84
CA MET A 1 4.75 13.57 49.84
C MET A 1 5.30 13.94 48.48
N VAL A 2 6.17 13.09 47.92
CA VAL A 2 6.81 13.33 46.62
C VAL A 2 5.84 12.80 45.57
N LEU A 3 5.20 13.70 44.82
CA LEU A 3 4.46 13.32 43.64
C LEU A 3 5.49 12.79 42.62
N GLN A 4 5.55 11.48 42.45
CA GLN A 4 6.15 10.89 41.25
C GLN A 4 5.27 11.32 40.08
N ALA A 5 5.80 12.24 39.25
CA ALA A 5 5.25 12.50 37.94
C ALA A 5 5.38 11.18 37.16
N VAL A 6 4.27 10.53 36.86
CA VAL A 6 4.21 9.45 35.91
C VAL A 6 4.62 10.06 34.58
N ALA A 7 5.82 9.74 34.12
CA ALA A 7 6.28 10.10 32.80
C ALA A 7 5.28 9.49 31.79
N THR A 8 4.43 10.32 31.22
CA THR A 8 3.52 9.91 30.15
C THR A 8 4.37 9.49 28.95
N GLN A 9 4.20 8.25 28.51
CA GLN A 9 4.88 7.68 27.36
C GLN A 9 4.76 8.65 26.17
N ALA A 10 5.91 9.10 25.67
CA ALA A 10 5.99 10.05 24.57
C ALA A 10 5.77 9.42 23.18
N ILE A 11 5.72 8.09 23.12
CA ILE A 11 5.50 7.31 21.88
C ILE A 11 4.11 7.60 21.31
N PRO A 12 3.96 7.70 19.97
CA PRO A 12 2.69 7.87 19.32
C PRO A 12 1.67 6.80 19.73
N LEU A 13 0.47 7.27 20.09
CA LEU A 13 -0.63 6.37 20.46
C LEU A 13 -1.44 6.04 19.22
N ARG A 14 -1.86 4.79 19.09
CA ARG A 14 -2.71 4.31 17.99
C ARG A 14 -3.96 3.64 18.49
N LYS A 15 -5.09 3.92 17.84
CA LYS A 15 -6.38 3.29 18.09
C LYS A 15 -7.02 2.91 16.76
N TYR A 16 -7.27 1.63 16.57
CA TYR A 16 -7.98 1.11 15.40
C TYR A 16 -9.49 1.28 15.59
N LEU A 17 -10.14 1.84 14.60
CA LEU A 17 -11.59 2.03 14.58
C LEU A 17 -12.23 0.91 13.76
N HIS A 18 -12.25 -0.30 14.31
CA HIS A 18 -12.76 -1.50 13.60
C HIS A 18 -14.17 -1.91 14.08
N GLU A 19 -14.63 -1.36 15.20
CA GLU A 19 -15.87 -1.79 15.84
C GLU A 19 -17.01 -0.79 15.68
N GLY A 20 -18.25 -1.29 15.83
CA GLY A 20 -19.45 -0.47 15.87
C GLY A 20 -19.84 0.16 14.53
N TRP A 21 -19.37 -0.39 13.43
CA TRP A 21 -19.74 0.09 12.10
C TRP A 21 -21.10 -0.43 11.66
N GLU A 22 -21.82 0.46 10.98
CA GLU A 22 -23.08 0.17 10.29
C GLU A 22 -23.01 0.71 8.86
N PHE A 23 -23.70 0.04 7.94
CA PHE A 23 -23.81 0.51 6.56
C PHE A 23 -25.24 0.49 6.05
N ARG A 24 -25.48 1.21 4.98
CA ARG A 24 -26.73 1.15 4.22
C ARG A 24 -26.54 1.66 2.79
N GLN A 25 -27.42 1.26 1.91
CA GLN A 25 -27.61 1.95 0.63
C GLN A 25 -28.12 3.39 0.90
N VAL A 26 -27.65 4.38 0.14
CA VAL A 26 -28.02 5.79 0.36
C VAL A 26 -29.53 6.02 0.34
N ARG A 27 -30.24 5.38 -0.59
CA ARG A 27 -31.70 5.46 -0.71
C ARG A 27 -32.44 4.55 0.27
N GLY A 28 -31.74 3.64 0.93
CA GLY A 28 -32.31 2.74 1.94
C GLY A 28 -32.60 3.48 3.24
N VAL A 29 -33.48 2.92 4.07
CA VAL A 29 -33.84 3.47 5.38
C VAL A 29 -33.20 2.69 6.53
N ASN A 30 -32.93 1.40 6.33
CA ASN A 30 -32.41 0.52 7.37
C ASN A 30 -30.87 0.54 7.40
N TRP A 31 -30.31 0.60 8.60
CA TRP A 31 -28.89 0.40 8.86
C TRP A 31 -28.67 -1.08 9.22
N TYR A 32 -27.57 -1.63 8.74
CA TYR A 32 -27.13 -3.00 9.00
C TYR A 32 -25.72 -2.99 9.57
N PRO A 33 -25.36 -3.96 10.42
CA PRO A 33 -23.99 -4.13 10.89
C PRO A 33 -22.99 -4.23 9.70
N ALA A 34 -21.83 -3.64 9.87
CA ALA A 34 -20.74 -3.70 8.89
C ALA A 34 -19.44 -4.16 9.54
N THR A 35 -18.60 -4.85 8.78
CA THR A 35 -17.26 -5.26 9.18
C THR A 35 -16.23 -4.29 8.61
N VAL A 36 -15.29 -3.82 9.45
CA VAL A 36 -14.18 -2.96 9.01
C VAL A 36 -12.86 -3.51 9.56
N PRO A 37 -11.87 -3.81 8.70
CA PRO A 37 -11.90 -3.71 7.22
C PRO A 37 -12.95 -4.63 6.57
N GLY A 38 -13.61 -4.12 5.51
CA GLY A 38 -14.70 -4.81 4.85
C GLY A 38 -15.15 -4.13 3.55
N GLY A 39 -16.25 -4.60 3.00
CA GLY A 39 -16.83 -4.04 1.80
C GLY A 39 -18.30 -4.37 1.64
N VAL A 40 -18.98 -3.58 0.80
CA VAL A 40 -20.44 -3.66 0.62
C VAL A 40 -20.93 -5.08 0.29
N HIS A 41 -20.21 -5.81 -0.58
CA HIS A 41 -20.63 -7.16 -0.96
C HIS A 41 -20.57 -8.14 0.21
N THR A 42 -19.50 -8.10 0.99
CA THR A 42 -19.34 -8.96 2.18
C THR A 42 -20.37 -8.61 3.24
N ASP A 43 -20.57 -7.32 3.51
CA ASP A 43 -21.55 -6.87 4.49
C ASP A 43 -22.99 -7.22 4.07
N LEU A 44 -23.32 -7.14 2.77
CA LEU A 44 -24.62 -7.59 2.26
C LEU A 44 -24.82 -9.11 2.44
N MET A 45 -23.77 -9.91 2.20
CA MET A 45 -23.83 -11.36 2.42
C MET A 45 -24.01 -11.70 3.91
N ASP A 46 -23.21 -11.09 4.78
CA ASP A 46 -23.22 -11.35 6.22
C ASP A 46 -24.59 -11.00 6.84
N ASN A 47 -25.27 -10.01 6.28
CA ASN A 47 -26.63 -9.63 6.67
C ASN A 47 -27.73 -10.37 5.88
N GLN A 48 -27.37 -11.37 5.06
CA GLN A 48 -28.31 -12.18 4.27
C GLN A 48 -29.20 -11.35 3.31
N LEU A 49 -28.67 -10.23 2.81
CA LEU A 49 -29.35 -9.34 1.86
C LEU A 49 -29.07 -9.75 0.41
N ILE A 50 -28.02 -10.53 0.19
CA ILE A 50 -27.68 -11.15 -1.08
C ILE A 50 -27.18 -12.58 -0.83
N ASP A 51 -27.33 -13.44 -1.84
CA ASP A 51 -26.76 -14.77 -1.85
C ASP A 51 -25.25 -14.75 -2.13
N ASP A 52 -24.57 -15.90 -1.95
CA ASP A 52 -23.17 -16.07 -2.33
C ASP A 52 -22.98 -15.85 -3.86
N PRO A 53 -22.21 -14.84 -4.29
CA PRO A 53 -21.99 -14.54 -5.71
C PRO A 53 -21.28 -15.68 -6.47
N PHE A 54 -20.52 -16.51 -5.77
CA PHE A 54 -19.78 -17.62 -6.38
C PHE A 54 -20.63 -18.89 -6.55
N PHE A 55 -21.86 -18.89 -6.05
CA PHE A 55 -22.76 -20.02 -6.26
C PHE A 55 -23.54 -19.86 -7.56
N ARG A 56 -23.28 -20.78 -8.52
CA ARG A 56 -23.94 -20.84 -9.85
C ARG A 56 -23.78 -19.53 -10.64
N LEU A 57 -24.89 -18.80 -10.83
CA LEU A 57 -24.97 -17.57 -11.63
C LEU A 57 -25.36 -16.37 -10.78
N ASN A 58 -25.20 -16.44 -9.46
CA ASN A 58 -25.64 -15.37 -8.55
C ASN A 58 -24.93 -14.05 -8.82
N GLU A 59 -23.67 -14.09 -9.32
CA GLU A 59 -22.93 -12.88 -9.68
C GLU A 59 -23.69 -12.00 -10.68
N ARG A 60 -24.52 -12.59 -11.54
CA ARG A 60 -25.36 -11.83 -12.50
C ARG A 60 -26.43 -11.01 -11.82
N GLY A 61 -27.00 -11.51 -10.72
CA GLY A 61 -27.99 -10.81 -9.93
C GLY A 61 -27.44 -9.67 -9.07
N MET A 62 -26.12 -9.53 -8.97
CA MET A 62 -25.45 -8.55 -8.08
C MET A 62 -24.95 -7.32 -8.80
N GLN A 63 -25.12 -7.26 -10.12
CA GLN A 63 -24.60 -6.16 -10.97
C GLN A 63 -25.30 -4.81 -10.73
N TRP A 64 -26.20 -4.73 -9.77
CA TRP A 64 -26.83 -3.48 -9.32
C TRP A 64 -26.00 -2.78 -8.22
N ILE A 65 -25.19 -3.52 -7.45
CA ILE A 65 -24.50 -3.04 -6.24
C ILE A 65 -23.52 -1.92 -6.56
N ASP A 66 -22.77 -2.05 -7.66
CA ASP A 66 -21.78 -1.06 -8.11
C ASP A 66 -22.40 0.23 -8.68
N LYS A 67 -23.70 0.21 -8.96
CA LYS A 67 -24.46 1.36 -9.46
C LYS A 67 -25.14 2.17 -8.36
N GLU A 68 -25.04 1.70 -7.12
CA GLU A 68 -25.61 2.39 -5.97
C GLU A 68 -24.52 3.08 -5.14
N ASP A 69 -24.94 4.11 -4.41
CA ASP A 69 -24.10 4.80 -3.45
C ASP A 69 -24.36 4.22 -2.05
N TRP A 70 -23.31 4.15 -1.25
CA TRP A 70 -23.35 3.50 0.07
C TRP A 70 -22.85 4.43 1.15
N ILE A 71 -23.33 4.27 2.38
CA ILE A 71 -22.88 5.02 3.55
C ILE A 71 -22.47 4.04 4.63
N TYR A 72 -21.29 4.26 5.19
CA TYR A 72 -20.79 3.64 6.41
C TYR A 72 -20.74 4.66 7.53
N ARG A 73 -21.01 4.25 8.76
CA ARG A 73 -20.85 5.10 9.93
C ARG A 73 -20.44 4.30 11.16
N THR A 74 -19.74 4.97 12.08
CA THR A 74 -19.47 4.47 13.42
C THR A 74 -19.52 5.62 14.43
N LEU A 75 -19.72 5.26 15.70
CA LEU A 75 -19.55 6.14 16.85
C LEU A 75 -18.34 5.67 17.65
N PHE A 76 -17.47 6.59 18.06
CA PHE A 76 -16.30 6.26 18.86
C PHE A 76 -15.97 7.33 19.89
N ASP A 77 -15.30 6.91 20.95
CA ASP A 77 -14.73 7.78 21.99
C ASP A 77 -13.21 7.86 21.80
N VAL A 78 -12.62 8.93 22.30
CA VAL A 78 -11.17 9.14 22.28
C VAL A 78 -10.64 9.02 23.70
N ASP A 79 -9.65 8.17 23.90
CA ASP A 79 -9.04 7.98 25.22
C ASP A 79 -8.42 9.29 25.74
N PRO A 80 -8.53 9.60 27.03
CA PRO A 80 -8.00 10.85 27.60
C PRO A 80 -6.50 11.05 27.32
N ALA A 81 -5.71 9.97 27.34
CA ALA A 81 -4.28 10.02 27.02
C ALA A 81 -4.03 10.44 25.57
N MET A 82 -4.82 9.94 24.62
CA MET A 82 -4.77 10.32 23.21
C MET A 82 -5.29 11.74 23.03
N MET A 83 -6.41 12.08 23.66
CA MET A 83 -7.02 13.41 23.58
C MET A 83 -6.11 14.52 24.12
N SER A 84 -5.22 14.22 25.07
CA SER A 84 -4.24 15.16 25.62
C SER A 84 -3.09 15.50 24.65
N LYS A 85 -2.85 14.68 23.62
CA LYS A 85 -1.77 14.90 22.65
C LYS A 85 -2.03 16.13 21.78
N LYS A 86 -0.96 16.80 21.33
CA LYS A 86 -1.05 18.00 20.49
C LYS A 86 -1.61 17.70 19.11
N ASN A 87 -1.18 16.58 18.54
CA ASN A 87 -1.55 16.16 17.19
C ASN A 87 -2.38 14.90 17.24
N ILE A 88 -3.46 14.88 16.48
CA ILE A 88 -4.29 13.69 16.28
C ILE A 88 -4.73 13.67 14.81
N ILE A 89 -4.40 12.59 14.10
CA ILE A 89 -4.87 12.35 12.74
C ILE A 89 -5.79 11.14 12.69
N LEU A 90 -6.68 11.15 11.68
CA LEU A 90 -7.27 9.93 11.13
C LEU A 90 -6.46 9.50 9.93
N ASP A 91 -6.03 8.24 9.94
CA ASP A 91 -5.36 7.58 8.83
C ASP A 91 -6.30 6.52 8.26
N PHE A 92 -6.68 6.67 7.00
CA PHE A 92 -7.44 5.70 6.23
C PHE A 92 -6.45 4.98 5.33
N GLU A 93 -6.06 3.77 5.69
CA GLU A 93 -5.06 2.98 4.96
C GLU A 93 -5.58 2.49 3.59
N GLY A 94 -6.91 2.50 3.38
CA GLY A 94 -7.51 2.16 2.09
C GLY A 94 -9.02 2.35 2.04
N LEU A 95 -9.47 3.23 1.15
CA LEU A 95 -10.89 3.48 0.82
C LEU A 95 -11.17 3.07 -0.63
N ASP A 96 -12.10 2.19 -0.86
CA ASP A 96 -12.46 1.66 -2.17
C ASP A 96 -13.81 2.21 -2.64
N THR A 97 -13.81 3.22 -3.48
CA THR A 97 -12.77 3.99 -4.15
C THR A 97 -13.03 5.49 -3.99
N TYR A 98 -14.22 5.96 -4.44
CA TYR A 98 -14.63 7.36 -4.34
C TYR A 98 -15.38 7.57 -3.03
N ALA A 99 -14.78 8.29 -2.10
CA ALA A 99 -15.35 8.47 -0.78
C ALA A 99 -15.32 9.91 -0.29
N ASP A 100 -16.43 10.38 0.27
CA ASP A 100 -16.51 11.60 1.04
C ASP A 100 -16.58 11.24 2.53
N VAL A 101 -15.62 11.71 3.32
CA VAL A 101 -15.52 11.43 4.75
C VAL A 101 -15.96 12.64 5.55
N THR A 102 -16.84 12.42 6.53
CA THR A 102 -17.28 13.45 7.48
C THR A 102 -17.02 13.00 8.91
N LEU A 103 -16.51 13.92 9.72
CA LEU A 103 -16.35 13.75 11.17
C LEU A 103 -17.18 14.82 11.90
N ASN A 104 -18.07 14.38 12.79
CA ASN A 104 -18.95 15.26 13.55
C ASN A 104 -19.75 16.25 12.66
N GLY A 105 -20.17 15.78 11.47
CA GLY A 105 -20.93 16.56 10.49
C GLY A 105 -20.10 17.47 9.59
N LYS A 106 -18.76 17.56 9.79
CA LYS A 106 -17.86 18.33 8.93
C LYS A 106 -17.16 17.42 7.94
N LYS A 107 -17.21 17.75 6.65
CA LYS A 107 -16.42 17.04 5.63
C LYS A 107 -14.93 17.30 5.84
N ILE A 108 -14.15 16.21 5.93
CA ILE A 108 -12.71 16.24 6.21
C ILE A 108 -11.85 15.71 5.07
N LEU A 109 -12.43 14.88 4.18
CA LEU A 109 -11.66 14.22 3.12
C LEU A 109 -12.56 13.91 1.93
N THR A 110 -11.98 13.96 0.72
CA THR A 110 -12.47 13.30 -0.49
C THR A 110 -11.38 12.38 -1.01
N ALA A 111 -11.68 11.08 -1.12
CA ALA A 111 -10.78 10.06 -1.67
C ALA A 111 -11.29 9.60 -3.05
N ASP A 112 -10.35 9.21 -3.94
CA ASP A 112 -10.63 8.80 -5.30
C ASP A 112 -9.69 7.69 -5.84
N ASN A 113 -8.97 7.03 -4.93
CA ASN A 113 -7.99 5.99 -5.25
C ASN A 113 -7.90 4.97 -4.11
N MET A 114 -8.16 3.69 -4.41
CA MET A 114 -8.15 2.64 -3.40
C MET A 114 -6.74 2.24 -2.93
N PHE A 115 -5.70 2.58 -3.69
CA PHE A 115 -4.32 2.17 -3.43
C PHE A 115 -3.52 3.18 -2.61
N ARG A 116 -4.15 4.28 -2.17
CA ARG A 116 -3.53 5.36 -1.41
C ARG A 116 -3.96 5.34 0.05
N GLU A 117 -3.06 5.81 0.91
CA GLU A 117 -3.36 6.18 2.29
C GLU A 117 -3.81 7.64 2.34
N TRP A 118 -4.79 7.92 3.22
CA TRP A 118 -5.38 9.24 3.36
C TRP A 118 -5.31 9.69 4.82
N ARG A 119 -4.46 10.69 5.10
CA ARG A 119 -4.22 11.20 6.44
C ARG A 119 -4.79 12.59 6.62
N VAL A 120 -5.57 12.78 7.67
CA VAL A 120 -6.27 14.05 7.95
C VAL A 120 -6.07 14.44 9.40
N ASP A 121 -5.63 15.68 9.65
CA ASP A 121 -5.62 16.25 10.99
C ASP A 121 -7.06 16.48 11.47
N VAL A 122 -7.38 15.91 12.62
CA VAL A 122 -8.72 15.95 13.21
C VAL A 122 -8.76 16.48 14.62
N LYS A 123 -7.61 16.90 15.18
CA LYS A 123 -7.48 17.34 16.57
C LYS A 123 -8.57 18.31 17.01
N GLU A 124 -8.79 19.36 16.21
CA GLU A 124 -9.76 20.42 16.51
C GLU A 124 -11.23 20.01 16.33
N LEU A 125 -11.48 18.85 15.70
CA LEU A 125 -12.83 18.36 15.44
C LEU A 125 -13.29 17.30 16.42
N LEU A 126 -12.34 16.69 17.14
CA LEU A 126 -12.62 15.60 18.04
C LEU A 126 -13.25 16.08 19.34
N LYS A 127 -14.14 15.25 19.83
CA LYS A 127 -14.72 15.30 21.19
C LYS A 127 -14.16 14.12 22.00
N SER A 128 -14.18 14.23 23.32
CA SER A 128 -13.80 13.11 24.20
C SER A 128 -14.73 11.89 24.01
N GLN A 129 -16.02 12.14 23.73
CA GLN A 129 -17.02 11.09 23.57
C GLN A 129 -17.99 11.39 22.43
N GLY A 130 -18.56 10.32 21.85
CA GLY A 130 -19.62 10.39 20.88
C GLY A 130 -19.20 11.03 19.56
N ASN A 131 -17.97 10.78 19.10
CA ASN A 131 -17.55 11.20 17.76
C ASN A 131 -18.28 10.36 16.72
N GLN A 132 -18.87 11.01 15.72
CA GLN A 132 -19.52 10.35 14.61
C GLN A 132 -18.61 10.45 13.37
N LEU A 133 -18.13 9.32 12.90
CA LEU A 133 -17.42 9.19 11.62
C LEU A 133 -18.38 8.58 10.60
N GLN A 134 -18.50 9.25 9.44
CA GLN A 134 -19.34 8.77 8.33
C GLN A 134 -18.56 8.85 7.03
N ILE A 135 -18.67 7.79 6.23
CA ILE A 135 -18.04 7.69 4.92
C ILE A 135 -19.13 7.41 3.88
N TYR A 136 -19.25 8.31 2.91
CA TYR A 136 -20.16 8.18 1.78
C TYR A 136 -19.36 7.66 0.59
N PHE A 137 -19.64 6.46 0.13
CA PHE A 137 -19.06 5.88 -1.07
C PHE A 137 -19.94 6.15 -2.27
N HIS A 138 -19.40 6.87 -3.25
CA HIS A 138 -20.04 7.08 -4.53
C HIS A 138 -19.87 5.84 -5.41
N SER A 139 -20.87 5.52 -6.18
CA SER A 139 -20.79 4.46 -7.19
C SER A 139 -19.62 4.74 -8.16
N PRO A 140 -18.66 3.81 -8.28
CA PRO A 140 -17.57 3.97 -9.25
C PRO A 140 -18.10 4.05 -10.69
N ILE A 141 -19.23 3.45 -10.98
CA ILE A 141 -19.88 3.49 -12.30
C ILE A 141 -20.47 4.89 -12.57
N LYS A 142 -21.20 5.46 -11.61
CA LYS A 142 -21.76 6.81 -11.76
C LYS A 142 -20.67 7.88 -11.97
N ILE A 143 -19.52 7.72 -11.33
CA ILE A 143 -18.38 8.65 -11.45
C ILE A 143 -17.62 8.43 -12.76
N ALA A 144 -17.47 7.18 -13.23
CA ALA A 144 -16.68 6.88 -14.42
C ALA A 144 -17.45 7.10 -15.73
N MET A 145 -18.75 6.91 -15.74
CA MET A 145 -19.59 7.08 -16.95
C MET A 145 -19.46 8.45 -17.62
N PRO A 146 -19.58 9.59 -16.91
CA PRO A 146 -19.38 10.90 -17.52
C PRO A 146 -17.96 11.09 -18.08
N LYS A 147 -16.94 10.50 -17.46
CA LYS A 147 -15.55 10.53 -17.96
C LYS A 147 -15.42 9.76 -19.27
N TRP A 148 -16.08 8.59 -19.36
CA TRP A 148 -16.13 7.80 -20.59
C TRP A 148 -16.87 8.55 -21.71
N GLU A 149 -17.99 9.20 -21.41
CA GLU A 149 -18.80 9.96 -22.38
C GLU A 149 -18.09 11.24 -22.88
N ALA A 150 -17.18 11.81 -22.09
CA ALA A 150 -16.46 13.03 -22.42
C ALA A 150 -15.30 12.81 -23.42
N VAL A 151 -14.85 11.57 -23.64
CA VAL A 151 -13.74 11.29 -24.56
C VAL A 151 -14.25 10.96 -25.97
N PRO A 152 -13.62 11.47 -27.04
CA PRO A 152 -14.09 11.28 -28.43
C PRO A 152 -13.70 9.89 -29.01
N PHE A 153 -13.07 9.03 -28.20
CA PHE A 153 -12.62 7.70 -28.60
C PHE A 153 -12.73 6.73 -27.42
N GLN A 154 -12.78 5.44 -27.71
CA GLN A 154 -12.81 4.41 -26.67
C GLN A 154 -11.41 3.99 -26.27
N TYR A 155 -11.11 4.02 -24.96
CA TYR A 155 -9.95 3.36 -24.42
C TYR A 155 -10.12 1.84 -24.51
N ARG A 156 -9.13 1.15 -25.10
CA ARG A 156 -9.16 -0.31 -25.18
C ARG A 156 -8.91 -0.91 -23.80
N SER A 157 -9.75 -1.88 -23.44
CA SER A 157 -9.58 -2.70 -22.24
C SER A 157 -9.99 -4.13 -22.58
N SER A 158 -9.09 -5.08 -22.46
CA SER A 158 -9.32 -6.46 -22.90
C SER A 158 -10.29 -7.21 -21.97
N ASN A 159 -10.21 -6.97 -20.69
CA ASN A 159 -10.83 -7.81 -19.67
C ASN A 159 -11.93 -7.13 -18.84
N ASP A 160 -12.17 -5.83 -19.05
CA ASP A 160 -13.33 -5.16 -18.44
C ASP A 160 -14.62 -5.75 -19.01
N GLN A 161 -15.40 -6.45 -18.17
CA GLN A 161 -16.64 -7.14 -18.53
C GLN A 161 -17.86 -6.24 -18.32
N SER A 162 -17.80 -5.02 -18.83
CA SER A 162 -18.90 -4.03 -18.72
C SER A 162 -20.22 -4.53 -19.24
N GLU A 163 -20.23 -5.41 -20.25
CA GLU A 163 -21.41 -6.08 -20.78
C GLU A 163 -22.14 -6.91 -19.72
N ASN A 164 -21.43 -7.61 -18.86
CA ASN A 164 -22.00 -8.37 -17.73
C ASN A 164 -22.62 -7.42 -16.69
N GLY A 165 -22.07 -6.20 -16.57
CA GLY A 165 -22.61 -5.14 -15.73
C GLY A 165 -23.78 -4.37 -16.35
N GLY A 166 -24.23 -4.71 -17.56
CA GLY A 166 -25.27 -3.98 -18.30
C GLY A 166 -24.82 -2.62 -18.81
N LEU A 167 -23.52 -2.40 -18.98
CA LEU A 167 -22.94 -1.18 -19.52
C LEU A 167 -22.60 -1.30 -21.02
N PHE A 168 -22.86 -2.47 -21.60
CA PHE A 168 -22.54 -2.83 -22.98
C PHE A 168 -21.03 -2.72 -23.26
N ASP A 169 -20.63 -1.96 -24.25
CA ASP A 169 -19.23 -1.75 -24.66
C ASP A 169 -18.50 -0.64 -23.87
N ARG A 170 -19.15 -0.04 -22.88
CA ARG A 170 -18.61 1.08 -22.11
C ARG A 170 -17.61 0.60 -21.06
N LYS A 171 -16.36 0.40 -21.46
CA LYS A 171 -15.26 -0.05 -20.62
C LYS A 171 -14.80 1.10 -19.69
N VAL A 172 -15.39 1.19 -18.51
CA VAL A 172 -15.20 2.32 -17.58
C VAL A 172 -14.07 2.12 -16.57
N GLY A 173 -13.59 0.90 -16.39
CA GLY A 173 -12.57 0.55 -15.39
C GLY A 173 -11.29 1.37 -15.50
N VAL A 174 -10.91 1.79 -16.72
CA VAL A 174 -9.69 2.60 -16.96
C VAL A 174 -9.72 4.00 -16.36
N PHE A 175 -10.91 4.51 -16.00
CA PHE A 175 -11.09 5.82 -15.37
C PHE A 175 -11.13 5.76 -13.85
N VAL A 176 -11.03 4.55 -13.27
CA VAL A 176 -11.15 4.32 -11.82
C VAL A 176 -9.84 3.76 -11.28
N ARG A 177 -9.23 4.43 -10.28
CA ARG A 177 -8.04 3.89 -9.62
C ARG A 177 -8.42 2.83 -8.58
N LYS A 178 -8.68 1.64 -9.09
CA LYS A 178 -9.17 0.46 -8.40
C LYS A 178 -8.57 -0.80 -9.02
N ALA A 179 -8.57 -1.92 -8.29
CA ALA A 179 -8.13 -3.20 -8.81
C ALA A 179 -8.88 -3.57 -10.10
N GLY A 180 -8.13 -3.77 -11.18
CA GLY A 180 -8.70 -3.97 -12.52
C GLY A 180 -9.62 -5.19 -12.59
N TYR A 181 -9.27 -6.27 -11.89
CA TYR A 181 -10.04 -7.52 -11.90
C TYR A 181 -11.44 -7.37 -11.29
N HIS A 182 -11.71 -6.36 -10.47
CA HIS A 182 -13.05 -6.10 -9.98
C HIS A 182 -14.06 -5.76 -11.10
N PHE A 183 -13.58 -5.22 -12.22
CA PHE A 183 -14.40 -5.01 -13.42
C PHE A 183 -14.60 -6.29 -14.25
N GLY A 184 -14.19 -7.44 -13.72
CA GLY A 184 -14.20 -8.75 -14.36
C GLY A 184 -12.85 -9.10 -14.95
N TRP A 185 -12.56 -10.38 -15.00
CA TRP A 185 -11.37 -10.94 -15.64
C TRP A 185 -11.66 -12.32 -16.20
N ASP A 186 -10.76 -12.92 -16.97
CA ASP A 186 -10.92 -14.25 -17.55
C ASP A 186 -10.92 -15.39 -16.48
N TRP A 187 -10.46 -15.09 -15.27
CA TRP A 187 -10.42 -15.99 -14.11
C TRP A 187 -11.34 -15.59 -12.95
N GLY A 188 -12.00 -14.42 -13.02
CA GLY A 188 -12.81 -13.90 -11.92
C GLY A 188 -14.06 -13.17 -12.38
N PRO A 189 -15.17 -13.24 -11.61
CA PRO A 189 -16.41 -12.57 -11.93
C PRO A 189 -16.26 -11.03 -11.84
N ARG A 190 -17.13 -10.33 -12.54
CA ARG A 190 -17.27 -8.88 -12.40
C ARG A 190 -18.02 -8.57 -11.12
N LEU A 191 -17.31 -8.12 -10.10
CA LEU A 191 -17.85 -7.67 -8.81
C LEU A 191 -17.12 -6.38 -8.41
N VAL A 192 -17.65 -5.24 -8.86
CA VAL A 192 -17.05 -3.93 -8.59
C VAL A 192 -17.37 -3.51 -7.16
N THR A 193 -16.41 -3.64 -6.28
CA THR A 193 -16.56 -3.44 -4.84
C THR A 193 -16.57 -1.96 -4.44
N SER A 194 -17.02 -1.67 -3.23
CA SER A 194 -16.88 -0.41 -2.51
C SER A 194 -16.78 -0.71 -1.02
N GLY A 195 -16.01 0.07 -0.26
CA GLY A 195 -15.92 -0.11 1.19
C GLY A 195 -14.60 0.36 1.80
N ILE A 196 -14.45 0.09 3.09
CA ILE A 196 -13.27 0.41 3.90
C ILE A 196 -12.40 -0.85 3.91
N TRP A 197 -11.56 -1.04 2.89
CA TRP A 197 -10.89 -2.31 2.68
C TRP A 197 -9.58 -2.51 3.46
N ARG A 198 -9.07 -1.43 4.07
CA ARG A 198 -7.96 -1.44 5.03
C ARG A 198 -8.34 -0.67 6.28
N SER A 199 -7.47 -0.67 7.28
CA SER A 199 -7.76 -0.09 8.59
C SER A 199 -8.07 1.41 8.55
N VAL A 200 -8.87 1.84 9.53
CA VAL A 200 -9.03 3.24 9.92
C VAL A 200 -8.37 3.39 11.28
N VAL A 201 -7.36 4.26 11.37
CA VAL A 201 -6.52 4.42 12.58
C VAL A 201 -6.58 5.85 13.07
N LEU A 202 -6.83 6.02 14.36
CA LEU A 202 -6.59 7.29 15.04
C LEU A 202 -5.17 7.24 15.61
N GLU A 203 -4.33 8.20 15.22
CA GLU A 203 -2.94 8.29 15.65
C GLU A 203 -2.67 9.64 16.33
N ALA A 204 -2.01 9.61 17.49
CA ALA A 204 -1.76 10.81 18.28
C ALA A 204 -0.34 10.89 18.80
N TRP A 205 0.28 12.08 18.73
CA TRP A 205 1.65 12.34 19.19
C TRP A 205 1.83 13.75 19.74
N GLU A 206 2.98 14.02 20.35
CA GLU A 206 3.32 15.34 20.90
C GLU A 206 3.98 16.25 19.86
N ASP A 207 5.29 16.49 19.97
CA ASP A 207 5.98 17.53 19.20
C ASP A 207 6.60 17.03 17.90
N ALA A 208 6.98 15.75 17.83
CA ALA A 208 7.59 15.16 16.63
C ALA A 208 7.34 13.66 16.54
N ARG A 209 7.43 13.12 15.32
CA ARG A 209 7.34 11.68 15.03
C ARG A 209 8.16 11.30 13.82
N ILE A 210 8.49 10.02 13.70
CA ILE A 210 9.08 9.41 12.50
C ILE A 210 7.95 9.18 11.49
N THR A 211 8.07 9.72 10.29
CA THR A 211 7.10 9.50 9.21
C THR A 211 7.57 8.49 8.19
N ASP A 212 8.89 8.29 8.06
CA ASP A 212 9.47 7.30 7.16
C ASP A 212 10.95 7.02 7.52
N VAL A 213 11.42 5.83 7.20
CA VAL A 213 12.84 5.50 7.21
C VAL A 213 13.17 4.73 5.94
N PHE A 214 14.16 5.19 5.19
CA PHE A 214 14.66 4.49 4.02
C PHE A 214 16.08 3.98 4.25
N TYR A 215 16.27 2.66 4.14
CA TYR A 215 17.57 1.99 4.24
C TYR A 215 18.13 1.71 2.84
N GLU A 216 18.99 2.59 2.35
CA GLU A 216 19.65 2.43 1.05
C GLU A 216 20.92 1.60 1.21
N GLN A 217 20.92 0.38 0.69
CA GLN A 217 22.05 -0.54 0.73
C GLN A 217 23.03 -0.18 -0.41
N GLN A 218 24.12 0.52 -0.07
CA GLN A 218 25.10 1.04 -1.05
C GLN A 218 26.01 -0.05 -1.58
N GLU A 219 26.63 -0.77 -0.68
CA GLU A 219 27.51 -1.90 -0.98
C GLU A 219 27.24 -3.02 0.02
N VAL A 220 26.91 -4.19 -0.49
CA VAL A 220 26.69 -5.39 0.32
C VAL A 220 27.48 -6.55 -0.24
N THR A 221 28.40 -7.06 0.59
CA THR A 221 29.25 -8.20 0.33
C THR A 221 29.29 -9.11 1.56
N SER A 222 29.89 -10.29 1.46
CA SER A 222 30.13 -11.16 2.63
C SER A 222 31.12 -10.55 3.66
N ARG A 223 31.87 -9.51 3.28
CA ARG A 223 32.86 -8.85 4.17
C ARG A 223 32.27 -7.66 4.91
N ALA A 224 31.41 -6.92 4.24
CA ALA A 224 30.79 -5.72 4.80
C ALA A 224 29.49 -5.38 4.08
N ALA A 225 28.56 -4.76 4.82
CA ALA A 225 27.37 -4.13 4.29
C ALA A 225 27.33 -2.67 4.75
N THR A 226 27.39 -1.73 3.80
CA THR A 226 27.26 -0.30 4.07
C THR A 226 25.87 0.16 3.70
N VAL A 227 25.18 0.79 4.66
CA VAL A 227 23.80 1.25 4.55
C VAL A 227 23.72 2.74 4.87
N HIS A 228 23.08 3.50 3.98
CA HIS A 228 22.70 4.88 4.23
C HIS A 228 21.22 4.89 4.62
N ALA A 229 20.91 5.34 5.82
CA ALA A 229 19.54 5.49 6.28
C ALA A 229 19.12 6.95 6.24
N THR A 230 17.97 7.23 5.63
CA THR A 230 17.33 8.55 5.69
C THR A 230 16.11 8.45 6.58
N VAL A 231 16.17 9.10 7.74
CA VAL A 231 15.05 9.21 8.68
C VAL A 231 14.28 10.47 8.38
N GLU A 232 13.00 10.34 8.03
CA GLU A 232 12.10 11.47 7.84
C GLU A 232 11.31 11.72 9.12
N ILE A 233 11.39 12.95 9.62
CA ILE A 233 10.80 13.37 10.89
C ILE A 233 9.87 14.54 10.61
N TYR A 234 8.62 14.43 11.02
CA TYR A 234 7.72 15.56 11.13
C TYR A 234 7.82 16.19 12.53
N ALA A 235 8.00 17.50 12.60
CA ALA A 235 8.04 18.25 13.85
C ALA A 235 7.07 19.45 13.80
N ASP A 236 6.38 19.75 14.93
CA ASP A 236 5.46 20.88 15.01
C ASP A 236 6.14 22.20 15.26
N LYS A 237 7.34 22.15 15.79
CA LYS A 237 8.18 23.29 16.15
C LYS A 237 9.65 22.96 15.94
N ASP A 238 10.46 24.00 15.92
CA ASP A 238 11.92 23.83 15.96
C ASP A 238 12.32 23.21 17.30
N MET A 239 13.11 22.14 17.27
CA MET A 239 13.57 21.45 18.47
C MET A 239 14.87 20.67 18.25
N GLN A 240 15.61 20.46 19.33
CA GLN A 240 16.77 19.59 19.35
C GLN A 240 16.36 18.15 19.55
N VAL A 241 16.87 17.26 18.71
CA VAL A 241 16.63 15.80 18.84
C VAL A 241 17.94 15.04 18.64
N VAL A 242 18.01 13.86 19.25
CA VAL A 242 19.02 12.84 18.91
C VAL A 242 18.31 11.73 18.17
N VAL A 243 18.74 11.46 16.95
CA VAL A 243 18.23 10.35 16.13
C VAL A 243 19.27 9.25 16.16
N ALA A 244 18.89 8.06 16.56
CA ALA A 244 19.76 6.89 16.65
C ALA A 244 19.20 5.72 15.84
N ILE A 245 20.08 4.85 15.35
CA ILE A 245 19.74 3.56 14.78
C ILE A 245 20.43 2.47 15.60
N ASP A 246 19.64 1.53 16.08
CA ASP A 246 20.10 0.38 16.86
C ASP A 246 19.96 -0.91 16.06
N ASN A 247 20.95 -1.79 16.13
CA ASN A 247 20.85 -3.18 15.72
C ASN A 247 20.34 -4.02 16.89
N CYS A 248 19.04 -4.27 16.90
CA CYS A 248 18.39 -5.05 17.95
C CYS A 248 18.71 -6.55 17.85
N THR A 249 19.14 -7.04 16.69
CA THR A 249 19.55 -8.44 16.50
C THR A 249 20.82 -8.76 17.31
N ASP A 250 21.81 -7.87 17.26
CA ASP A 250 23.11 -8.06 17.92
C ASP A 250 23.28 -7.13 19.13
N ASN A 251 22.27 -6.34 19.47
CA ASN A 251 22.17 -5.48 20.64
C ASN A 251 23.28 -4.42 20.76
N TYR A 252 23.49 -3.63 19.69
CA TYR A 252 24.39 -2.47 19.70
C TYR A 252 23.88 -1.32 18.83
N GLN A 253 24.30 -0.11 19.18
CA GLN A 253 23.98 1.09 18.41
C GLN A 253 24.86 1.17 17.15
N LEU A 254 24.20 1.39 16.00
CA LEU A 254 24.86 1.49 14.69
C LEU A 254 25.37 2.91 14.40
N ASP A 255 24.54 3.91 14.63
CA ASP A 255 24.84 5.31 14.38
C ASP A 255 23.91 6.21 15.19
N GLN A 256 24.33 7.45 15.46
CA GLN A 256 23.49 8.47 16.08
C GLN A 256 23.89 9.87 15.66
N LYS A 257 22.94 10.78 15.65
CA LYS A 257 23.17 12.19 15.29
C LYS A 257 22.29 13.14 16.09
N ALA A 258 22.91 14.13 16.75
CA ALA A 258 22.21 15.26 17.32
C ALA A 258 21.95 16.31 16.25
N VAL A 259 20.70 16.73 16.07
CA VAL A 259 20.27 17.69 15.05
C VAL A 259 19.19 18.63 15.58
N THR A 260 19.14 19.84 15.02
CA THR A 260 17.96 20.70 15.17
C THR A 260 17.02 20.40 14.02
N VAL A 261 15.84 19.87 14.32
CA VAL A 261 14.74 19.76 13.36
C VAL A 261 13.92 21.04 13.36
N GLN A 262 13.49 21.45 12.18
CA GLN A 262 12.64 22.63 11.99
C GLN A 262 11.17 22.18 11.94
N LYS A 263 10.26 23.11 12.18
CA LYS A 263 8.83 22.87 11.96
C LYS A 263 8.56 22.34 10.55
N GLY A 264 7.83 21.24 10.46
CA GLY A 264 7.52 20.54 9.21
C GLY A 264 8.34 19.25 9.01
N VAL A 265 8.56 18.87 7.77
CA VAL A 265 9.25 17.62 7.40
C VAL A 265 10.77 17.85 7.34
N ASN A 266 11.52 17.02 8.05
CA ASN A 266 12.98 17.02 8.10
C ASN A 266 13.53 15.68 7.63
N LYS A 267 14.70 15.66 6.99
CA LYS A 267 15.41 14.44 6.60
C LYS A 267 16.76 14.37 7.29
N VAL A 268 16.96 13.38 8.12
CA VAL A 268 18.20 13.16 8.87
C VAL A 268 18.93 11.97 8.28
N PRO A 269 20.08 12.20 7.61
CA PRO A 269 20.90 11.10 7.09
C PRO A 269 21.76 10.51 8.21
N LEU A 270 21.78 9.18 8.28
CA LEU A 270 22.63 8.33 9.11
C LEU A 270 23.35 7.33 8.21
N SER A 271 24.48 6.76 8.67
CA SER A 271 25.23 5.80 7.87
C SER A 271 25.97 4.81 8.77
N PHE A 272 25.88 3.54 8.44
CA PHE A 272 26.54 2.50 9.21
C PHE A 272 27.09 1.38 8.34
N THR A 273 28.02 0.62 8.90
CA THR A 273 28.59 -0.56 8.24
C THR A 273 28.56 -1.76 9.19
N ILE A 274 27.99 -2.85 8.75
CA ILE A 274 28.02 -4.13 9.44
C ILE A 274 29.15 -4.96 8.83
N LYS A 275 30.12 -5.37 9.65
CA LYS A 275 31.24 -6.23 9.23
C LYS A 275 30.78 -7.69 9.23
N GLN A 276 31.19 -8.44 8.22
CA GLN A 276 30.83 -9.86 8.03
C GLN A 276 29.34 -10.13 8.23
N PRO A 277 28.46 -9.40 7.48
CA PRO A 277 27.03 -9.52 7.68
C PRO A 277 26.52 -10.91 7.31
N LYS A 278 25.48 -11.38 7.99
CA LYS A 278 24.65 -12.47 7.50
C LYS A 278 23.80 -11.91 6.35
N LEU A 279 24.00 -12.46 5.16
CA LEU A 279 23.28 -12.00 3.98
C LEU A 279 21.90 -12.66 3.91
N TRP A 280 20.94 -11.91 3.37
CA TRP A 280 19.63 -12.45 3.02
C TRP A 280 19.71 -13.20 1.69
N TRP A 281 19.14 -14.40 1.63
CA TRP A 281 19.11 -15.25 0.46
C TRP A 281 17.68 -15.67 0.11
N THR A 282 17.46 -15.90 -1.19
CA THR A 282 16.19 -16.46 -1.64
C THR A 282 16.11 -17.95 -1.39
N ASN A 283 14.90 -18.50 -1.31
CA ASN A 283 14.63 -19.91 -1.08
C ASN A 283 15.45 -20.82 -2.00
N GLY A 284 16.10 -21.80 -1.40
CA GLY A 284 16.96 -22.77 -2.07
C GLY A 284 18.43 -22.34 -2.27
N LEU A 285 18.82 -21.10 -1.87
CA LEU A 285 20.20 -20.63 -1.97
C LEU A 285 20.87 -20.32 -0.62
N GLY A 286 20.09 -20.18 0.44
CA GLY A 286 20.59 -19.88 1.77
C GLY A 286 19.50 -19.42 2.72
N GLU A 287 19.92 -18.89 3.87
CA GLU A 287 19.02 -18.37 4.89
C GLU A 287 18.49 -16.97 4.48
N ALA A 288 17.18 -16.77 4.60
CA ALA A 288 16.57 -15.45 4.46
C ALA A 288 16.73 -14.65 5.76
N PHE A 289 17.97 -14.30 6.11
CA PHE A 289 18.28 -13.67 7.38
C PHE A 289 17.85 -12.21 7.42
N LEU A 290 17.12 -11.83 8.45
CA LEU A 290 16.62 -10.47 8.67
C LEU A 290 17.22 -9.87 9.94
N TYR A 291 17.88 -8.72 9.80
CA TYR A 291 18.25 -7.87 10.93
C TYR A 291 17.04 -7.10 11.43
N SER A 292 16.93 -6.95 12.75
CA SER A 292 15.96 -6.04 13.37
C SER A 292 16.67 -4.72 13.67
N PHE A 293 16.28 -3.66 12.95
CA PHE A 293 16.77 -2.29 13.19
C PHE A 293 15.67 -1.45 13.83
N SER A 294 16.07 -0.63 14.80
CA SER A 294 15.18 0.33 15.47
C SER A 294 15.72 1.73 15.26
N VAL A 295 14.92 2.62 14.71
CA VAL A 295 15.20 4.06 14.70
C VAL A 295 14.47 4.69 15.87
N VAL A 296 15.21 5.45 16.67
CA VAL A 296 14.72 6.11 17.88
C VAL A 296 14.98 7.60 17.80
N ILE A 297 13.98 8.41 18.15
CA ILE A 297 14.14 9.85 18.36
C ILE A 297 14.08 10.13 19.86
N ASN A 298 15.11 10.80 20.38
CA ASN A 298 15.15 11.28 21.75
C ASN A 298 15.14 12.83 21.77
N ALA A 299 14.37 13.40 22.68
CA ALA A 299 14.38 14.84 23.00
C ALA A 299 14.42 15.01 24.52
N ASP A 300 15.22 15.94 25.02
CA ASP A 300 15.37 16.23 26.45
C ASP A 300 15.68 14.98 27.31
N GLY A 301 16.42 14.02 26.73
CA GLY A 301 16.80 12.77 27.39
C GLY A 301 15.70 11.68 27.44
N HIS A 302 14.58 11.90 26.77
CA HIS A 302 13.45 10.95 26.71
C HIS A 302 13.20 10.51 25.26
N GLU A 303 12.86 9.22 25.10
CA GLU A 303 12.38 8.69 23.81
C GLU A 303 11.01 9.28 23.50
N ILE A 304 10.88 9.88 22.29
CA ILE A 304 9.64 10.50 21.82
C ILE A 304 8.98 9.73 20.68
N ASP A 305 9.76 8.94 19.92
CA ASP A 305 9.24 8.04 18.91
C ASP A 305 10.22 6.93 18.56
N ARG A 306 9.69 5.80 18.08
CA ARG A 306 10.43 4.61 17.68
C ARG A 306 9.80 3.95 16.45
N LEU A 307 10.63 3.52 15.51
CA LEU A 307 10.21 2.75 14.35
C LEU A 307 11.11 1.53 14.15
N ASP A 308 10.53 0.36 14.31
CA ASP A 308 11.22 -0.91 14.13
C ASP A 308 11.03 -1.45 12.70
N ARG A 309 12.08 -2.00 12.10
CA ARG A 309 12.04 -2.63 10.77
C ARG A 309 12.94 -3.87 10.74
N LYS A 310 12.46 -4.88 10.01
CA LYS A 310 13.27 -6.07 9.67
C LYS A 310 13.84 -5.86 8.27
N ILE A 311 15.15 -5.96 8.13
CA ILE A 311 15.90 -5.69 6.91
C ILE A 311 16.84 -6.85 6.61
N GLY A 312 16.69 -7.47 5.44
CA GLY A 312 17.67 -8.42 4.92
C GLY A 312 18.75 -7.69 4.12
N LEU A 313 19.99 -7.90 4.48
CA LEU A 313 21.13 -7.29 3.78
C LEU A 313 21.48 -8.12 2.55
N ARG A 314 21.39 -7.52 1.39
CA ARG A 314 21.64 -8.18 0.10
C ARG A 314 22.10 -7.21 -0.98
N SER A 315 22.84 -7.70 -1.95
CA SER A 315 22.96 -7.06 -3.25
C SER A 315 22.04 -7.78 -4.25
N LEU A 316 21.24 -7.03 -5.00
CA LEU A 316 20.37 -7.59 -6.05
C LEU A 316 20.44 -6.70 -7.29
N LYS A 317 20.66 -7.33 -8.43
CA LYS A 317 20.76 -6.66 -9.73
C LYS A 317 19.96 -7.41 -10.76
N VAL A 318 19.37 -6.69 -11.69
CA VAL A 318 18.94 -7.23 -12.99
C VAL A 318 20.11 -7.04 -13.95
N VAL A 319 20.60 -8.14 -14.51
CA VAL A 319 21.74 -8.12 -15.43
C VAL A 319 21.24 -8.20 -16.85
N THR A 320 21.48 -7.10 -17.58
CA THR A 320 21.20 -6.98 -19.02
C THR A 320 22.53 -6.74 -19.74
N LYS A 321 23.00 -7.72 -20.50
CA LYS A 321 24.24 -7.64 -21.26
C LYS A 321 23.96 -8.07 -22.69
N PRO A 322 24.37 -7.27 -23.70
CA PRO A 322 24.26 -7.68 -25.09
C PRO A 322 25.16 -8.89 -25.36
N ASP A 323 24.69 -9.82 -26.19
CA ASP A 323 25.42 -10.96 -26.72
C ASP A 323 25.14 -11.11 -28.22
N GLU A 324 25.63 -12.18 -28.83
CA GLU A 324 25.46 -12.44 -30.29
C GLU A 324 23.99 -12.72 -30.69
N GLN A 325 23.13 -13.09 -29.75
CA GLN A 325 21.74 -13.48 -29.93
C GLN A 325 20.74 -12.44 -29.50
N GLY A 326 21.18 -11.42 -28.71
CA GLY A 326 20.32 -10.39 -28.15
C GLY A 326 20.87 -9.74 -26.88
N GLU A 327 20.06 -9.73 -25.84
CA GLU A 327 20.43 -9.18 -24.53
C GLU A 327 19.98 -10.13 -23.41
N SER A 328 20.87 -10.41 -22.46
CA SER A 328 20.52 -11.22 -21.28
C SER A 328 19.53 -10.49 -20.38
N PHE A 329 18.72 -11.24 -19.67
CA PHE A 329 17.85 -10.73 -18.61
C PHE A 329 17.79 -11.77 -17.48
N TYR A 330 18.57 -11.54 -16.40
CA TYR A 330 18.56 -12.41 -15.23
C TYR A 330 18.84 -11.63 -13.95
N PHE A 331 18.47 -12.22 -12.82
CA PHE A 331 18.76 -11.64 -11.50
C PHE A 331 20.10 -12.18 -10.98
N GLU A 332 20.87 -11.28 -10.38
CA GLU A 332 22.08 -11.62 -9.64
C GLU A 332 21.88 -11.23 -8.18
N LEU A 333 21.84 -12.21 -7.27
CA LEU A 333 21.68 -12.02 -5.83
C LEU A 333 23.01 -12.33 -5.14
N ASN A 334 23.56 -11.36 -4.40
CA ASN A 334 24.83 -11.48 -3.67
C ASN A 334 25.98 -12.01 -4.56
N GLY A 335 26.01 -11.58 -5.82
CA GLY A 335 27.00 -12.01 -6.82
C GLY A 335 26.74 -13.38 -7.45
N GLN A 336 25.62 -14.04 -7.15
CA GLN A 336 25.22 -15.31 -7.74
C GLN A 336 24.09 -15.12 -8.75
N PRO A 337 24.25 -15.51 -10.00
CA PRO A 337 23.14 -15.57 -10.97
C PRO A 337 22.08 -16.55 -10.47
N ILE A 338 20.81 -16.13 -10.53
CA ILE A 338 19.68 -16.97 -10.12
C ILE A 338 18.68 -17.16 -11.27
N PHE A 339 18.11 -18.35 -11.33
CA PHE A 339 16.96 -18.63 -12.15
C PHE A 339 15.68 -18.35 -11.35
N ALA A 340 14.84 -17.45 -11.85
CA ALA A 340 13.58 -17.09 -11.22
C ALA A 340 12.55 -18.21 -11.42
N LYS A 341 12.38 -19.06 -10.38
CA LYS A 341 11.40 -20.16 -10.35
C LYS A 341 10.17 -19.67 -9.61
N GLY A 342 9.04 -19.55 -10.28
CA GLY A 342 7.86 -19.03 -9.62
C GLY A 342 6.63 -18.96 -10.52
N ALA A 343 5.68 -18.11 -10.12
CA ALA A 343 4.42 -17.93 -10.80
C ALA A 343 3.96 -16.47 -10.71
N ASN A 344 2.98 -16.12 -11.56
CA ASN A 344 2.18 -14.91 -11.33
C ASN A 344 1.32 -15.12 -10.10
N TYR A 345 1.28 -14.12 -9.25
CA TYR A 345 0.42 -14.04 -8.08
C TYR A 345 -0.71 -13.06 -8.38
N ILE A 346 -1.93 -13.55 -8.29
CA ILE A 346 -3.17 -12.77 -8.37
C ILE A 346 -3.83 -12.76 -6.99
N PRO A 347 -4.74 -11.83 -6.67
CA PRO A 347 -5.44 -11.84 -5.39
C PRO A 347 -6.10 -13.18 -5.08
N CYS A 348 -5.93 -13.67 -3.85
CA CYS A 348 -6.45 -14.98 -3.42
C CYS A 348 -7.97 -15.04 -3.37
N ASP A 349 -8.65 -13.91 -3.30
CA ASP A 349 -10.11 -13.79 -3.25
C ASP A 349 -10.58 -12.55 -4.01
N ASN A 350 -11.78 -12.57 -4.53
CA ASN A 350 -12.40 -11.40 -5.13
C ASN A 350 -12.68 -10.32 -4.08
N PHE A 351 -12.98 -10.72 -2.85
CA PHE A 351 -13.19 -9.84 -1.71
C PHE A 351 -11.93 -9.83 -0.83
N LEU A 352 -11.10 -8.80 -1.01
CA LEU A 352 -9.76 -8.68 -0.44
C LEU A 352 -9.71 -8.87 1.08
N THR A 353 -10.74 -8.42 1.79
CA THR A 353 -10.82 -8.48 3.26
C THR A 353 -11.07 -9.89 3.82
N ARG A 354 -11.41 -10.86 2.97
CA ARG A 354 -11.49 -12.28 3.34
C ARG A 354 -10.13 -12.99 3.34
N VAL A 355 -9.10 -12.36 2.77
CA VAL A 355 -7.73 -12.90 2.76
C VAL A 355 -7.06 -12.60 4.10
N THR A 356 -7.06 -13.59 4.98
CA THR A 356 -6.46 -13.51 6.32
C THR A 356 -4.94 -13.72 6.28
N ASP A 357 -4.24 -13.35 7.36
CA ASP A 357 -2.81 -13.59 7.53
C ASP A 357 -2.46 -15.08 7.36
N SER A 358 -3.34 -15.99 7.81
CA SER A 358 -3.13 -17.43 7.66
C SER A 358 -3.24 -17.91 6.21
N ILE A 359 -4.07 -17.27 5.39
CA ILE A 359 -4.16 -17.57 3.95
C ILE A 359 -2.87 -17.10 3.26
N TYR A 360 -2.37 -15.89 3.58
CA TYR A 360 -1.08 -15.42 3.08
C TYR A 360 0.06 -16.34 3.48
N ASP A 361 0.18 -16.69 4.77
CA ASP A 361 1.24 -17.57 5.27
C ASP A 361 1.22 -18.94 4.59
N LYS A 362 0.03 -19.54 4.48
CA LYS A 362 -0.15 -20.81 3.76
C LYS A 362 0.28 -20.70 2.29
N THR A 363 -0.13 -19.67 1.59
CA THR A 363 0.15 -19.47 0.17
C THR A 363 1.66 -19.33 -0.08
N ILE A 364 2.34 -18.51 0.74
CA ILE A 364 3.80 -18.33 0.62
C ILE A 364 4.55 -19.62 1.01
N GLN A 365 4.11 -20.33 2.05
CA GLN A 365 4.70 -21.62 2.41
C GLN A 365 4.51 -22.68 1.31
N ASP A 366 3.36 -22.71 0.63
CA ASP A 366 3.13 -23.63 -0.48
C ASP A 366 4.05 -23.30 -1.67
N ALA A 367 4.30 -22.01 -1.96
CA ALA A 367 5.28 -21.61 -2.96
C ALA A 367 6.71 -22.06 -2.57
N VAL A 368 7.11 -21.89 -1.31
CA VAL A 368 8.40 -22.39 -0.79
C VAL A 368 8.54 -23.89 -0.94
N LYS A 369 7.53 -24.67 -0.54
CA LYS A 369 7.51 -26.14 -0.65
C LYS A 369 7.52 -26.61 -2.11
N ALA A 370 6.99 -25.81 -3.02
CA ALA A 370 7.08 -26.05 -4.46
C ALA A 370 8.44 -25.64 -5.07
N ASN A 371 9.44 -25.29 -4.21
CA ASN A 371 10.76 -24.79 -4.61
C ASN A 371 10.73 -23.52 -5.46
N MET A 372 9.71 -22.70 -5.31
CA MET A 372 9.68 -21.36 -5.89
C MET A 372 10.60 -20.43 -5.10
N ASN A 373 11.19 -19.46 -5.79
CA ASN A 373 12.02 -18.41 -5.21
C ASN A 373 11.60 -17.00 -5.61
N MET A 374 10.57 -16.88 -6.44
CA MET A 374 10.01 -15.60 -6.88
C MET A 374 8.51 -15.72 -7.10
N LEU A 375 7.78 -14.65 -6.77
CA LEU A 375 6.39 -14.45 -7.18
C LEU A 375 6.27 -13.10 -7.87
N ARG A 376 5.43 -13.01 -8.90
CA ARG A 376 5.07 -11.74 -9.53
C ARG A 376 3.71 -11.30 -9.07
N VAL A 377 3.65 -10.19 -8.32
CA VAL A 377 2.41 -9.50 -7.98
C VAL A 377 1.92 -8.78 -9.23
N TRP A 378 0.89 -9.34 -9.84
CA TRP A 378 0.38 -8.95 -11.14
C TRP A 378 -0.41 -7.63 -11.10
N GLY A 379 -0.24 -6.79 -12.16
CA GLY A 379 -0.74 -5.41 -12.21
C GLY A 379 -2.25 -5.22 -12.36
N GLY A 380 -3.03 -6.27 -12.52
CA GLY A 380 -4.50 -6.19 -12.51
C GLY A 380 -5.13 -6.40 -11.12
N GLY A 381 -4.30 -6.70 -10.11
CA GLY A 381 -4.69 -6.93 -8.72
C GLY A 381 -4.54 -5.69 -7.84
N ILE A 382 -3.81 -5.87 -6.74
CA ILE A 382 -3.53 -4.85 -5.74
C ILE A 382 -2.05 -4.85 -5.36
N TYR A 383 -1.55 -3.76 -4.76
CA TYR A 383 -0.38 -3.82 -3.90
C TYR A 383 -0.81 -4.55 -2.63
N GLU A 384 -0.25 -5.73 -2.37
CA GLU A 384 -0.70 -6.61 -1.29
C GLU A 384 -0.57 -5.98 0.10
N ASN A 385 -1.17 -6.59 1.11
CA ASN A 385 -1.00 -6.18 2.51
C ASN A 385 0.43 -6.43 2.98
N ASP A 386 0.89 -5.69 3.99
CA ASP A 386 2.28 -5.75 4.47
C ASP A 386 2.69 -7.16 4.88
N ILE A 387 1.77 -7.93 5.46
CA ILE A 387 2.02 -9.33 5.83
C ILE A 387 2.50 -10.20 4.66
N PHE A 388 2.02 -9.95 3.42
CA PHE A 388 2.49 -10.67 2.24
C PHE A 388 3.99 -10.47 2.03
N TYR A 389 4.44 -9.21 2.09
CA TYR A 389 5.86 -8.87 1.90
C TYR A 389 6.73 -9.31 3.08
N ASP A 390 6.22 -9.18 4.31
CA ASP A 390 6.88 -9.70 5.52
C ASP A 390 7.12 -11.21 5.44
N LEU A 391 6.15 -11.95 4.93
CA LEU A 391 6.28 -13.40 4.73
C LEU A 391 7.24 -13.72 3.58
N CYS A 392 7.22 -12.96 2.48
CA CYS A 392 8.19 -13.09 1.40
C CYS A 392 9.62 -12.81 1.89
N ASP A 393 9.83 -11.77 2.70
CA ASP A 393 11.10 -11.48 3.36
C ASP A 393 11.56 -12.63 4.25
N LYS A 394 10.65 -13.17 5.08
CA LYS A 394 10.90 -14.25 6.03
C LYS A 394 11.27 -15.56 5.36
N TYR A 395 10.55 -15.89 4.27
CA TYR A 395 10.71 -17.18 3.59
C TYR A 395 11.66 -17.14 2.39
N GLY A 396 12.19 -15.97 2.06
CA GLY A 396 13.13 -15.83 0.95
C GLY A 396 12.46 -15.93 -0.42
N ILE A 397 11.28 -15.38 -0.58
CA ILE A 397 10.60 -15.31 -1.88
C ILE A 397 10.80 -13.91 -2.46
N LEU A 398 11.51 -13.81 -3.59
CA LEU A 398 11.64 -12.55 -4.33
C LEU A 398 10.27 -12.13 -4.89
N VAL A 399 10.06 -10.82 -4.97
CA VAL A 399 8.82 -10.24 -5.50
C VAL A 399 9.15 -9.37 -6.71
N TRP A 400 8.58 -9.73 -7.85
CA TRP A 400 8.44 -8.85 -9.01
C TRP A 400 7.13 -8.09 -8.81
N GLN A 401 7.20 -6.78 -8.57
CA GLN A 401 6.05 -5.94 -8.26
C GLN A 401 5.62 -5.12 -9.48
N ASP A 402 4.46 -5.43 -10.04
CA ASP A 402 3.83 -4.55 -11.03
C ASP A 402 3.18 -3.33 -10.35
N PHE A 403 3.19 -2.19 -11.03
CA PHE A 403 2.23 -1.13 -10.76
C PHE A 403 0.85 -1.54 -11.28
N MET A 404 -0.23 -1.07 -10.63
CA MET A 404 -1.60 -1.56 -10.87
C MET A 404 -2.18 -1.02 -12.19
N PHE A 405 -1.65 -1.57 -13.30
CA PHE A 405 -2.10 -1.37 -14.68
C PHE A 405 -2.00 -2.70 -15.42
N ALA A 406 -3.09 -3.12 -16.07
CA ALA A 406 -3.11 -4.38 -16.80
C ALA A 406 -4.03 -4.33 -18.01
N CYS A 407 -3.56 -4.89 -19.14
CA CYS A 407 -4.32 -5.22 -20.34
C CYS A 407 -5.29 -4.13 -20.80
N SER A 408 -4.91 -2.86 -20.61
CA SER A 408 -5.76 -1.71 -20.91
C SER A 408 -4.93 -0.50 -21.30
N VAL A 409 -5.53 0.40 -22.06
CA VAL A 409 -5.00 1.74 -22.29
C VAL A 409 -5.63 2.68 -21.29
N TYR A 410 -4.82 3.41 -20.52
CA TYR A 410 -5.29 4.30 -19.46
C TYR A 410 -5.17 5.77 -19.88
N PRO A 411 -6.07 6.66 -19.42
CA PRO A 411 -5.87 8.10 -19.54
C PRO A 411 -4.54 8.52 -18.90
N SER A 412 -3.76 9.37 -19.61
CA SER A 412 -2.40 9.73 -19.19
C SER A 412 -2.22 11.23 -18.91
N GLU A 413 -3.30 11.95 -18.63
CA GLU A 413 -3.30 13.41 -18.46
C GLU A 413 -4.15 13.86 -17.27
N GLY A 414 -3.95 15.12 -16.87
CA GLY A 414 -4.76 15.80 -15.87
C GLY A 414 -4.63 15.20 -14.46
N GLU A 415 -5.71 15.32 -13.71
CA GLU A 415 -5.78 14.91 -12.29
C GLU A 415 -5.52 13.41 -12.08
N LEU A 416 -5.96 12.57 -13.03
CA LEU A 416 -5.74 11.12 -12.93
C LEU A 416 -4.24 10.77 -12.94
N LEU A 417 -3.43 11.44 -13.78
CA LEU A 417 -1.99 11.21 -13.83
C LEU A 417 -1.30 11.63 -12.52
N GLU A 418 -1.71 12.76 -11.95
CA GLU A 418 -1.15 13.21 -10.66
C GLU A 418 -1.54 12.24 -9.52
N ASN A 419 -2.79 11.75 -9.52
CA ASN A 419 -3.25 10.75 -8.57
C ASN A 419 -2.44 9.44 -8.69
N ILE A 420 -2.20 8.95 -9.91
CA ILE A 420 -1.33 7.79 -10.18
C ILE A 420 0.11 8.05 -9.71
N ARG A 421 0.64 9.25 -9.92
CA ARG A 421 1.98 9.61 -9.44
C ARG A 421 2.07 9.50 -7.92
N GLN A 422 1.08 10.02 -7.21
CA GLN A 422 1.03 9.94 -5.76
C GLN A 422 0.85 8.50 -5.26
N GLU A 423 0.00 7.71 -5.91
CA GLU A 423 -0.16 6.27 -5.64
C GLU A 423 1.19 5.52 -5.74
N ALA A 424 1.96 5.79 -6.79
CA ALA A 424 3.27 5.18 -6.96
C ALA A 424 4.24 5.58 -5.84
N ILE A 425 4.24 6.85 -5.42
CA ILE A 425 5.05 7.34 -4.30
C ILE A 425 4.67 6.61 -3.01
N ASP A 426 3.39 6.58 -2.67
CA ASP A 426 2.88 6.00 -1.43
C ASP A 426 3.29 4.51 -1.34
N ASN A 427 3.05 3.73 -2.40
CA ASN A 427 3.34 2.30 -2.39
C ASN A 427 4.85 1.98 -2.48
N VAL A 428 5.63 2.76 -3.23
CA VAL A 428 7.08 2.58 -3.25
C VAL A 428 7.68 2.91 -1.88
N ARG A 429 7.26 3.98 -1.23
CA ARG A 429 7.72 4.31 0.13
C ARG A 429 7.39 3.20 1.12
N ARG A 430 6.19 2.65 1.05
CA ARG A 430 5.73 1.55 1.91
C ARG A 430 6.58 0.28 1.71
N LEU A 431 6.92 -0.06 0.47
CA LEU A 431 7.46 -1.38 0.12
C LEU A 431 8.98 -1.42 -0.11
N ARG A 432 9.65 -0.28 -0.36
CA ARG A 432 11.06 -0.22 -0.78
C ARG A 432 12.09 -0.79 0.20
N ASN A 433 11.72 -0.94 1.47
CA ASN A 433 12.59 -1.52 2.49
C ASN A 433 12.50 -3.05 2.55
N HIS A 434 11.50 -3.67 1.92
CA HIS A 434 11.38 -5.12 1.90
C HIS A 434 12.49 -5.76 1.07
N SER A 435 13.18 -6.73 1.67
CA SER A 435 14.30 -7.43 1.03
C SER A 435 13.85 -8.29 -0.15
N CYS A 436 12.60 -8.71 -0.14
CA CYS A 436 11.99 -9.49 -1.21
C CYS A 436 11.76 -8.70 -2.50
N ILE A 437 11.62 -7.38 -2.47
CA ILE A 437 11.35 -6.59 -3.68
C ILE A 437 12.55 -6.67 -4.62
N ALA A 438 12.35 -7.37 -5.74
CA ALA A 438 13.39 -7.60 -6.73
C ALA A 438 13.31 -6.66 -7.92
N LEU A 439 12.10 -6.31 -8.34
CA LEU A 439 11.86 -5.53 -9.54
C LEU A 439 10.54 -4.77 -9.41
N TRP A 440 10.53 -3.52 -9.88
CA TRP A 440 9.33 -2.74 -10.12
C TRP A 440 9.02 -2.74 -11.60
N CYS A 441 7.86 -3.24 -11.99
CA CYS A 441 7.41 -3.30 -13.37
C CYS A 441 6.30 -2.27 -13.63
N GLY A 442 6.41 -1.54 -14.73
CA GLY A 442 5.52 -0.41 -15.05
C GLY A 442 4.06 -0.81 -15.27
N ASN A 443 3.81 -2.01 -15.80
CA ASN A 443 2.46 -2.50 -16.09
C ASN A 443 2.49 -3.96 -16.58
N ASN A 444 1.30 -4.56 -16.70
CA ASN A 444 1.09 -5.82 -17.40
C ASN A 444 0.43 -5.57 -18.79
N GLU A 445 1.15 -5.82 -19.87
CA GLU A 445 0.63 -5.90 -21.26
C GLU A 445 -0.07 -4.62 -21.80
N CYS A 446 0.02 -3.48 -21.14
CA CYS A 446 -0.66 -2.26 -21.60
C CYS A 446 -0.17 -1.79 -22.97
N TRP A 447 1.14 -1.96 -23.30
CA TRP A 447 1.71 -1.54 -24.57
C TRP A 447 1.23 -2.37 -25.77
N MET A 448 0.89 -3.65 -25.56
CA MET A 448 0.37 -4.52 -26.62
C MET A 448 -0.94 -3.99 -27.21
N LEU A 449 -1.75 -3.32 -26.39
CA LEU A 449 -2.99 -2.67 -26.82
C LEU A 449 -2.76 -1.29 -27.43
N GLY A 450 -1.62 -0.68 -27.14
CA GLY A 450 -1.26 0.68 -27.54
C GLY A 450 -0.38 0.77 -28.79
N SER A 451 0.09 -0.34 -29.35
CA SER A 451 0.88 -0.34 -30.59
C SER A 451 0.13 0.24 -31.82
N THR A 452 -1.15 0.52 -31.66
CA THR A 452 -2.01 1.17 -32.63
C THR A 452 -2.55 2.55 -32.18
N GLY A 453 -2.01 3.17 -31.08
CA GLY A 453 -2.54 4.44 -30.57
C GLY A 453 -1.54 5.23 -29.69
N ILE A 454 -1.63 6.55 -29.79
CA ILE A 454 -0.72 7.59 -29.28
C ILE A 454 -0.55 7.62 -27.73
N GLY A 455 -1.45 6.99 -26.95
CA GLY A 455 -1.52 7.17 -25.50
C GLY A 455 -0.41 6.49 -24.67
N ASN A 456 0.11 5.35 -25.11
CA ASN A 456 0.96 4.49 -24.25
C ASN A 456 2.41 4.95 -24.10
N ALA A 457 3.02 5.48 -25.14
CA ALA A 457 4.42 5.94 -25.08
C ALA A 457 4.60 7.13 -24.12
N LEU A 458 3.60 8.01 -24.07
CA LEU A 458 3.58 9.17 -23.19
C LEU A 458 3.41 8.77 -21.71
N MET A 459 2.51 7.83 -21.40
CA MET A 459 2.28 7.37 -20.03
C MET A 459 3.51 6.68 -19.43
N THR A 460 4.11 5.73 -20.15
CA THR A 460 5.31 5.01 -19.71
C THR A 460 6.49 5.95 -19.50
N SER A 461 6.68 6.95 -20.36
CA SER A 461 7.76 7.94 -20.22
C SER A 461 7.54 8.90 -19.05
N LYS A 462 6.31 9.35 -18.82
CA LYS A 462 5.97 10.28 -17.72
C LYS A 462 6.05 9.59 -16.36
N ILE A 463 5.55 8.35 -16.22
CA ILE A 463 5.72 7.55 -15.00
C ILE A 463 7.20 7.27 -14.74
N ARG A 464 7.96 6.88 -15.76
CA ARG A 464 9.41 6.66 -15.67
C ARG A 464 10.16 7.92 -15.18
N ASN A 465 9.83 9.07 -15.72
CA ASN A 465 10.47 10.35 -15.32
C ASN A 465 10.07 10.76 -13.90
N GLY A 466 8.83 10.51 -13.49
CA GLY A 466 8.39 10.73 -12.11
C GLY A 466 9.11 9.82 -11.11
N LEU A 467 9.28 8.53 -11.43
CA LEU A 467 9.92 7.56 -10.54
C LEU A 467 11.44 7.72 -10.46
N LYS A 468 12.11 8.26 -11.51
CA LYS A 468 13.54 8.64 -11.45
C LYS A 468 13.84 9.66 -10.35
N LEU A 469 12.90 10.57 -10.04
CA LEU A 469 13.02 11.55 -8.96
C LEU A 469 13.11 10.90 -7.57
N PHE A 470 12.74 9.62 -7.43
CA PHE A 470 12.77 8.84 -6.18
C PHE A 470 13.88 7.79 -6.13
N GLY A 471 14.90 7.89 -7.02
CA GLY A 471 16.02 6.95 -7.03
C GLY A 471 15.70 5.57 -7.63
N ILE A 472 14.49 5.37 -8.16
CA ILE A 472 14.08 4.12 -8.79
C ILE A 472 14.55 4.11 -10.23
N ASN A 473 15.57 3.31 -10.51
CA ASN A 473 16.10 3.16 -11.86
C ASN A 473 15.29 2.13 -12.65
N LEU A 474 14.24 2.60 -13.34
CA LEU A 474 13.40 1.76 -14.21
C LEU A 474 14.06 1.38 -15.55
N ARG A 475 15.39 1.45 -15.68
CA ARG A 475 16.06 1.09 -16.94
C ARG A 475 15.84 -0.37 -17.38
N SER A 476 15.34 -1.21 -16.49
CA SER A 476 15.11 -2.64 -16.72
C SER A 476 13.65 -3.08 -16.87
N CYS A 477 12.68 -2.17 -16.91
CA CYS A 477 11.26 -2.50 -16.96
C CYS A 477 10.59 -2.10 -18.27
N ILE A 478 11.21 -2.42 -19.41
CA ILE A 478 10.57 -2.30 -20.71
C ILE A 478 10.73 -3.65 -21.44
N LEU A 479 9.74 -4.45 -21.29
CA LEU A 479 9.30 -5.41 -22.28
C LEU A 479 7.80 -5.30 -22.40
#